data_5d86d2c01a2937c699139d5f0cc465bc
#
_entry.id   5d86d2c01a2937c699139d5f0cc465bc
#
_cell.length_a   1.000
_cell.length_b   1.000
_cell.length_c   1.000
_cell.angle_alpha   90.00
_cell.angle_beta   90.00
_cell.angle_gamma   90.00
#
_symmetry.space_group_name_H-M   'P 1'
#
loop_
_entity.id
_entity.type
_entity.pdbx_description
1 polymer ?
#
loop_
_entity_poly.entity_id
_entity_poly.type
_entity_poly.pdbx_seq_one_letter_code
_entity_poly.pdbx_strand_id
1 'polypeptide(L)'
;METDLGLMVAAATGKGICMFEFADYKLIDLEFRQLSEEFKAPLVQGDNPHFDTLRKQLDEYFKGERKDFDIPLDLVGTEFQKKVWLGLLQIPYGGTTTYGKQAELLGMPSSVRAVANANGKNKISIILPCHRVIGADGSLTGYGGGMWRKKKLLEFEKENMDRKGFE
;
A
#
# COMPACT_ATOMS: atom_id res chain seq x y z
N MET A 1 -6.09 2.42 -13.80
CA MET A 1 -5.83 3.85 -13.46
C MET A 1 -4.41 4.19 -13.81
N GLU A 2 -4.21 5.18 -14.64
CA GLU A 2 -2.88 5.71 -14.93
C GLU A 2 -2.38 6.54 -13.76
N THR A 3 -1.11 6.36 -13.41
CA THR A 3 -0.44 7.14 -12.37
C THR A 3 0.93 7.60 -12.85
N ASP A 4 1.56 8.52 -12.13
CA ASP A 4 2.92 8.97 -12.40
C ASP A 4 3.94 7.83 -12.32
N LEU A 5 3.58 6.72 -11.69
CA LEU A 5 4.44 5.54 -11.52
C LEU A 5 4.05 4.36 -12.42
N GLY A 6 3.07 4.56 -13.30
CA GLY A 6 2.59 3.56 -14.23
C GLY A 6 1.13 3.16 -14.00
N LEU A 7 0.69 2.20 -14.78
CA LEU A 7 -0.68 1.71 -14.72
C LEU A 7 -0.93 0.90 -13.44
N MET A 8 -2.02 1.19 -12.76
CA MET A 8 -2.46 0.45 -11.58
C MET A 8 -3.86 -0.11 -11.79
N VAL A 9 -4.10 -1.27 -11.17
CA VAL A 9 -5.38 -1.97 -11.20
C VAL A 9 -6.00 -1.91 -9.81
N ALA A 10 -7.28 -1.55 -9.75
CA ALA A 10 -8.05 -1.55 -8.52
C ALA A 10 -9.16 -2.58 -8.58
N ALA A 11 -9.41 -3.24 -7.46
CA ALA A 11 -10.58 -4.08 -7.27
C ALA A 11 -11.32 -3.64 -5.99
N ALA A 12 -12.64 -3.78 -6.02
CA ALA A 12 -13.47 -3.36 -4.91
C ALA A 12 -14.68 -4.27 -4.76
N THR A 13 -15.20 -4.30 -3.53
CA THR A 13 -16.52 -4.85 -3.21
C THR A 13 -17.46 -3.70 -2.85
N GLY A 14 -18.68 -4.00 -2.44
CA GLY A 14 -19.57 -2.98 -1.87
C GLY A 14 -19.04 -2.36 -0.57
N LYS A 15 -18.11 -3.04 0.11
CA LYS A 15 -17.55 -2.58 1.39
C LYS A 15 -16.35 -1.65 1.22
N GLY A 16 -15.57 -1.81 0.16
CA GLY A 16 -14.38 -0.99 -0.05
C GLY A 16 -13.40 -1.56 -1.06
N ILE A 17 -12.26 -0.92 -1.16
CA ILE A 17 -11.15 -1.36 -2.00
C ILE A 17 -10.52 -2.62 -1.39
N CYS A 18 -10.39 -3.66 -2.17
CA CYS A 18 -9.76 -4.93 -1.75
C CYS A 18 -8.44 -5.20 -2.45
N MET A 19 -8.12 -4.49 -3.52
CA MET A 19 -6.83 -4.56 -4.21
C MET A 19 -6.54 -3.22 -4.90
N PHE A 20 -5.29 -2.80 -4.82
CA PHE A 20 -4.75 -1.68 -5.59
C PHE A 20 -3.28 -1.93 -5.85
N GLU A 21 -2.95 -2.38 -7.07
CA GLU A 21 -1.64 -2.92 -7.37
C GLU A 21 -1.15 -2.43 -8.73
N PHE A 22 0.16 -2.36 -8.92
CA PHE A 22 0.74 -2.06 -10.22
C PHE A 22 0.45 -3.19 -11.20
N ALA A 23 0.02 -2.82 -12.41
CA ALA A 23 -0.42 -3.78 -13.43
C ALA A 23 0.69 -4.76 -13.87
N ASP A 24 1.95 -4.35 -13.73
CA ASP A 24 3.13 -5.17 -14.07
C ASP A 24 3.66 -6.00 -12.89
N TYR A 25 2.93 -6.04 -11.77
CA TYR A 25 3.32 -6.86 -10.63
C TYR A 25 3.30 -8.35 -11.01
N LYS A 26 4.40 -9.06 -10.71
CA LYS A 26 4.61 -10.45 -11.13
C LYS A 26 3.51 -11.41 -10.66
N LEU A 27 2.96 -11.17 -9.47
CA LEU A 27 2.00 -12.05 -8.84
C LEU A 27 0.57 -11.51 -8.90
N ILE A 28 0.28 -10.59 -9.81
CA ILE A 28 -1.04 -9.96 -9.90
C ILE A 28 -2.14 -11.01 -10.20
N ASP A 29 -1.86 -11.99 -11.04
CA ASP A 29 -2.81 -13.06 -11.35
C ASP A 29 -3.08 -13.95 -10.14
N LEU A 30 -2.09 -14.17 -9.29
CA LEU A 30 -2.27 -14.88 -8.03
C LEU A 30 -3.18 -14.08 -7.08
N GLU A 31 -2.98 -12.77 -6.99
CA GLU A 31 -3.84 -11.90 -6.19
C GLU A 31 -5.28 -11.93 -6.69
N PHE A 32 -5.49 -11.87 -7.99
CA PHE A 32 -6.84 -12.01 -8.58
C PHE A 32 -7.52 -13.32 -8.16
N ARG A 33 -6.79 -14.43 -8.23
CA ARG A 33 -7.31 -15.74 -7.79
C ARG A 33 -7.66 -15.76 -6.31
N GLN A 34 -6.79 -15.21 -5.48
CA GLN A 34 -7.03 -15.12 -4.03
C GLN A 34 -8.30 -14.32 -3.71
N LEU A 35 -8.52 -13.22 -4.42
CA LEU A 35 -9.73 -12.42 -4.25
C LEU A 35 -10.99 -13.21 -4.68
N SER A 36 -10.94 -13.87 -5.84
CA SER A 36 -12.05 -14.68 -6.32
C SER A 36 -12.41 -15.81 -5.37
N GLU A 37 -11.41 -16.46 -4.81
CA GLU A 37 -11.59 -17.56 -3.84
C GLU A 37 -12.19 -17.04 -2.54
N GLU A 38 -11.67 -15.94 -2.02
CA GLU A 38 -12.16 -15.36 -0.75
C GLU A 38 -13.61 -14.91 -0.85
N PHE A 39 -13.94 -14.19 -1.93
CA PHE A 39 -15.29 -13.66 -2.12
C PHE A 39 -16.25 -14.65 -2.80
N LYS A 40 -15.74 -15.81 -3.24
CA LYS A 40 -16.51 -16.83 -3.97
C LYS A 40 -17.28 -16.24 -5.14
N ALA A 41 -16.61 -15.33 -5.86
CA ALA A 41 -17.19 -14.60 -6.97
C ALA A 41 -16.10 -14.27 -8.00
N PRO A 42 -16.44 -14.21 -9.29
CA PRO A 42 -15.48 -13.81 -10.31
C PRO A 42 -15.17 -12.31 -10.19
N LEU A 43 -13.96 -11.94 -10.63
CA LEU A 43 -13.62 -10.55 -10.85
C LEU A 43 -14.22 -10.11 -12.18
N VAL A 44 -14.99 -9.05 -12.17
CA VAL A 44 -15.68 -8.52 -13.34
C VAL A 44 -15.18 -7.11 -13.59
N GLN A 45 -14.83 -6.81 -14.83
CA GLN A 45 -14.46 -5.46 -15.20
C GLN A 45 -15.71 -4.56 -15.15
N GLY A 46 -15.61 -3.44 -14.45
CA GLY A 46 -16.72 -2.53 -14.27
C GLY A 46 -16.37 -1.35 -13.40
N ASP A 47 -17.39 -0.57 -13.10
CA ASP A 47 -17.26 0.59 -12.23
C ASP A 47 -17.70 0.29 -10.80
N ASN A 48 -17.25 1.13 -9.87
CA ASN A 48 -17.59 1.04 -8.46
C ASN A 48 -17.43 2.43 -7.85
N PRO A 49 -18.33 2.87 -6.95
CA PRO A 49 -18.21 4.19 -6.32
C PRO A 49 -16.88 4.43 -5.61
N HIS A 50 -16.26 3.37 -5.07
CA HIS A 50 -14.96 3.48 -4.41
C HIS A 50 -13.84 3.83 -5.39
N PHE A 51 -13.98 3.49 -6.67
CA PHE A 51 -12.99 3.85 -7.70
C PHE A 51 -12.95 5.34 -7.96
N ASP A 52 -14.09 6.02 -7.94
CA ASP A 52 -14.15 7.48 -8.14
C ASP A 52 -13.45 8.20 -6.99
N THR A 53 -13.71 7.78 -5.75
CA THR A 53 -13.03 8.30 -4.57
C THR A 53 -11.52 8.03 -4.64
N LEU A 54 -11.13 6.83 -5.05
CA LEU A 54 -9.72 6.47 -5.20
C LEU A 54 -9.02 7.33 -6.25
N ARG A 55 -9.62 7.51 -7.43
CA ARG A 55 -9.05 8.35 -8.49
C ARG A 55 -8.82 9.78 -8.01
N LYS A 56 -9.81 10.36 -7.33
CA LYS A 56 -9.74 11.71 -6.80
C LYS A 56 -8.59 11.84 -5.78
N GLN A 57 -8.57 10.95 -4.80
CA GLN A 57 -7.56 11.01 -3.74
C GLN A 57 -6.15 10.70 -4.24
N LEU A 58 -6.04 9.79 -5.20
CA LEU A 58 -4.76 9.47 -5.83
C LEU A 58 -4.21 10.67 -6.62
N ASP A 59 -5.07 11.36 -7.36
CA ASP A 59 -4.70 12.59 -8.08
C ASP A 59 -4.21 13.68 -7.10
N GLU A 60 -4.93 13.89 -6.02
CA GLU A 60 -4.55 14.81 -4.94
C GLU A 60 -3.21 14.41 -4.31
N TYR A 61 -2.99 13.11 -4.08
CA TYR A 61 -1.73 12.59 -3.54
C TYR A 61 -0.55 12.91 -4.46
N PHE A 62 -0.66 12.62 -5.75
CA PHE A 62 0.42 12.88 -6.70
C PHE A 62 0.63 14.35 -7.01
N LYS A 63 -0.33 15.21 -6.72
CA LYS A 63 -0.16 16.67 -6.75
C LYS A 63 0.46 17.24 -5.46
N GLY A 64 0.69 16.40 -4.45
CA GLY A 64 1.21 16.85 -3.17
C GLY A 64 0.18 17.52 -2.26
N GLU A 65 -1.09 17.42 -2.60
CA GLU A 65 -2.20 18.05 -1.87
C GLU A 65 -2.77 17.17 -0.76
N ARG A 66 -2.56 15.85 -0.86
CA ARG A 66 -3.10 14.85 0.08
C ARG A 66 -2.00 13.98 0.66
N LYS A 67 -2.04 13.80 1.97
CA LYS A 67 -1.10 12.94 2.71
C LYS A 67 -1.71 11.61 3.12
N ASP A 68 -2.98 11.62 3.51
CA ASP A 68 -3.70 10.45 4.02
C ASP A 68 -4.88 10.11 3.12
N PHE A 69 -5.13 8.81 2.97
CA PHE A 69 -6.28 8.33 2.19
C PHE A 69 -7.45 8.06 3.14
N ASP A 70 -8.63 8.48 2.72
CA ASP A 70 -9.90 8.25 3.42
C ASP A 70 -10.82 7.45 2.49
N ILE A 71 -10.53 6.17 2.36
CA ILE A 71 -11.25 5.25 1.48
C ILE A 71 -11.55 3.98 2.25
N PRO A 72 -12.79 3.49 2.27
CA PRO A 72 -13.09 2.21 2.87
C PRO A 72 -12.28 1.08 2.22
N LEU A 73 -11.75 0.18 3.03
CA LEU A 73 -10.98 -0.97 2.61
C LEU A 73 -11.70 -2.26 2.99
N ASP A 74 -11.63 -3.25 2.11
CA ASP A 74 -12.12 -4.60 2.37
C ASP A 74 -10.93 -5.54 2.26
N LEU A 75 -10.22 -5.73 3.37
CA LEU A 75 -8.94 -6.44 3.41
C LEU A 75 -9.12 -7.95 3.25
N VAL A 76 -8.31 -8.54 2.39
CA VAL A 76 -8.26 -9.98 2.15
C VAL A 76 -6.90 -10.51 2.56
N GLY A 77 -6.88 -11.32 3.59
CA GLY A 77 -5.66 -11.92 4.14
C GLY A 77 -5.93 -12.59 5.48
N THR A 78 -4.88 -13.14 6.08
CA THR A 78 -4.96 -13.69 7.43
C THR A 78 -5.15 -12.58 8.46
N GLU A 79 -5.58 -12.93 9.66
CA GLU A 79 -5.70 -11.95 10.75
C GLU A 79 -4.35 -11.29 11.07
N PHE A 80 -3.27 -12.06 11.02
CA PHE A 80 -1.91 -11.53 11.20
C PHE A 80 -1.55 -10.52 10.11
N GLN A 81 -1.80 -10.85 8.83
CA GLN A 81 -1.54 -9.96 7.71
C GLN A 81 -2.32 -8.65 7.83
N LYS A 82 -3.62 -8.75 8.14
CA LYS A 82 -4.48 -7.57 8.33
C LYS A 82 -3.96 -6.67 9.44
N LYS A 83 -3.52 -7.25 10.54
CA LYS A 83 -2.94 -6.50 11.66
C LYS A 83 -1.67 -5.74 11.22
N VAL A 84 -0.79 -6.42 10.50
CA VAL A 84 0.43 -5.80 9.97
C VAL A 84 0.08 -4.65 9.01
N TRP A 85 -0.83 -4.90 8.07
CA TRP A 85 -1.21 -3.90 7.07
C TRP A 85 -1.87 -2.66 7.69
N LEU A 86 -2.79 -2.84 8.64
CA LEU A 86 -3.42 -1.72 9.34
C LEU A 86 -2.41 -0.94 10.18
N GLY A 87 -1.40 -1.61 10.73
CA GLY A 87 -0.30 -0.97 11.43
C GLY A 87 0.51 -0.02 10.56
N LEU A 88 0.56 -0.24 9.25
CA LEU A 88 1.24 0.64 8.31
C LEU A 88 0.66 2.07 8.32
N LEU A 89 -0.62 2.20 8.62
CA LEU A 89 -1.29 3.50 8.67
C LEU A 89 -0.77 4.40 9.79
N GLN A 90 -0.03 3.86 10.76
CA GLN A 90 0.60 4.63 11.82
C GLN A 90 1.92 5.28 11.39
N ILE A 91 2.46 4.90 10.23
CA ILE A 91 3.70 5.48 9.72
C ILE A 91 3.35 6.79 9.00
N PRO A 92 3.83 7.95 9.49
CA PRO A 92 3.41 9.22 8.93
C PRO A 92 3.94 9.43 7.51
N TYR A 93 3.22 10.22 6.75
CA TYR A 93 3.64 10.69 5.43
C TYR A 93 5.00 11.36 5.52
N GLY A 94 5.90 11.04 4.61
CA GLY A 94 7.27 11.57 4.60
C GLY A 94 8.21 10.91 5.60
N GLY A 95 7.68 10.02 6.47
CA GLY A 95 8.47 9.26 7.43
C GLY A 95 8.78 7.86 6.97
N THR A 96 9.70 7.21 7.66
CA THR A 96 10.04 5.81 7.45
C THR A 96 10.16 5.10 8.80
N THR A 97 10.03 3.77 8.76
CA THR A 97 10.35 2.92 9.91
C THR A 97 11.08 1.68 9.42
N THR A 98 11.61 0.90 10.34
CA THR A 98 12.25 -0.38 10.02
C THR A 98 11.29 -1.53 10.32
N TYR A 99 11.58 -2.70 9.74
CA TYR A 99 10.80 -3.91 10.01
C TYR A 99 10.84 -4.28 11.49
N GLY A 100 11.98 -4.08 12.15
CA GLY A 100 12.12 -4.32 13.58
C GLY A 100 11.25 -3.41 14.43
N LYS A 101 11.26 -2.11 14.14
CA LYS A 101 10.39 -1.14 14.84
C LYS A 101 8.92 -1.39 14.58
N GLN A 102 8.58 -1.75 13.35
CA GLN A 102 7.21 -2.12 13.02
C GLN A 102 6.74 -3.32 13.87
N ALA A 103 7.58 -4.36 13.99
CA ALA A 103 7.28 -5.52 14.82
C ALA A 103 7.11 -5.14 16.31
N GLU A 104 7.97 -4.28 16.83
CA GLU A 104 7.85 -3.77 18.20
C GLU A 104 6.52 -3.05 18.43
N LEU A 105 6.14 -2.15 17.51
CA LEU A 105 4.90 -1.39 17.61
C LEU A 105 3.65 -2.29 17.55
N LEU A 106 3.76 -3.42 16.87
CA LEU A 106 2.69 -4.42 16.81
C LEU A 106 2.66 -5.34 18.03
N GLY A 107 3.59 -5.17 18.98
CA GLY A 107 3.70 -6.03 20.15
C GLY A 107 4.29 -7.39 19.84
N MET A 108 5.03 -7.53 18.73
CA MET A 108 5.60 -8.79 18.27
C MET A 108 7.07 -8.62 17.89
N PRO A 109 7.95 -8.19 18.83
CA PRO A 109 9.34 -7.84 18.52
C PRO A 109 10.17 -9.02 17.99
N SER A 110 9.79 -10.25 18.30
CA SER A 110 10.46 -11.46 17.79
C SER A 110 9.97 -11.90 16.41
N SER A 111 8.98 -11.23 15.84
CA SER A 111 8.32 -11.62 14.59
C SER A 111 8.75 -10.77 13.39
N VAL A 112 9.95 -10.22 13.40
CA VAL A 112 10.43 -9.28 12.36
C VAL A 112 10.33 -9.88 10.95
N ARG A 113 10.74 -11.14 10.78
CA ARG A 113 10.69 -11.82 9.48
C ARG A 113 9.25 -12.03 9.01
N ALA A 114 8.36 -12.44 9.92
CA ALA A 114 6.95 -12.63 9.59
C ALA A 114 6.27 -11.31 9.23
N VAL A 115 6.60 -10.23 9.92
CA VAL A 115 6.12 -8.87 9.61
C VAL A 115 6.59 -8.43 8.23
N ALA A 116 7.88 -8.61 7.93
CA ALA A 116 8.44 -8.28 6.61
C ALA A 116 7.75 -9.07 5.49
N ASN A 117 7.51 -10.36 5.72
CA ASN A 117 6.80 -11.20 4.76
C ASN A 117 5.36 -10.73 4.54
N ALA A 118 4.65 -10.36 5.61
CA ALA A 118 3.30 -9.81 5.50
C ALA A 118 3.26 -8.50 4.73
N ASN A 119 4.25 -7.61 4.94
CA ASN A 119 4.40 -6.39 4.14
C ASN A 119 4.54 -6.70 2.65
N GLY A 120 5.30 -7.74 2.30
CA GLY A 120 5.46 -8.18 0.92
C GLY A 120 4.19 -8.75 0.29
N LYS A 121 3.19 -9.11 1.09
CA LYS A 121 1.88 -9.61 0.66
C LYS A 121 0.80 -8.53 0.63
N ASN A 122 1.14 -7.29 0.91
CA ASN A 122 0.19 -6.18 0.86
C ASN A 122 -0.40 -6.05 -0.55
N LYS A 123 -1.72 -6.14 -0.65
CA LYS A 123 -2.46 -6.06 -1.91
C LYS A 123 -2.92 -4.64 -2.26
N ILE A 124 -2.72 -3.68 -1.35
CA ILE A 124 -3.22 -2.31 -1.51
C ILE A 124 -2.05 -1.33 -1.39
N SER A 125 -1.30 -1.22 -2.47
CA SER A 125 -0.10 -0.37 -2.54
C SER A 125 -0.46 1.11 -2.37
N ILE A 126 0.46 1.88 -1.84
CA ILE A 126 0.34 3.32 -1.60
C ILE A 126 -0.60 3.66 -0.45
N ILE A 127 -1.84 3.21 -0.48
CA ILE A 127 -2.85 3.46 0.57
C ILE A 127 -2.41 2.83 1.89
N LEU A 128 -2.01 1.56 1.84
CA LEU A 128 -1.34 0.89 2.95
C LEU A 128 0.17 1.04 2.70
N PRO A 129 0.85 1.96 3.38
CA PRO A 129 2.14 2.49 2.93
C PRO A 129 3.33 1.59 3.28
N CYS A 130 3.36 0.37 2.76
CA CYS A 130 4.49 -0.53 2.98
C CYS A 130 5.80 0.00 2.36
N HIS A 131 5.72 0.96 1.44
CA HIS A 131 6.90 1.64 0.92
C HIS A 131 7.67 2.45 1.99
N ARG A 132 7.04 2.77 3.12
CA ARG A 132 7.66 3.50 4.24
C ARG A 132 8.42 2.60 5.21
N VAL A 133 8.42 1.29 4.99
CA VAL A 133 9.20 0.34 5.80
C VAL A 133 10.47 -0.02 5.06
N ILE A 134 11.61 0.18 5.72
CA ILE A 134 12.93 0.00 5.12
C ILE A 134 13.79 -0.94 5.99
N GLY A 135 14.93 -1.40 5.47
CA GLY A 135 15.88 -2.21 6.23
C GLY A 135 16.51 -1.43 7.37
N ALA A 136 17.01 -2.16 8.38
CA ALA A 136 17.63 -1.57 9.55
C ALA A 136 18.88 -0.71 9.21
N ASP A 137 19.55 -1.05 8.11
CA ASP A 137 20.73 -0.32 7.60
C ASP A 137 20.32 0.83 6.64
N GLY A 138 19.02 1.11 6.49
CA GLY A 138 18.50 2.12 5.58
C GLY A 138 18.32 1.63 4.14
N SER A 139 18.64 0.36 3.85
CA SER A 139 18.48 -0.18 2.51
C SER A 139 16.99 -0.34 2.14
N LEU A 140 16.70 -0.13 0.85
CA LEU A 140 15.37 -0.37 0.32
C LEU A 140 15.27 -1.85 -0.10
N THR A 141 14.32 -2.56 0.51
CA THR A 141 14.11 -3.99 0.25
C THR A 141 12.63 -4.30 0.07
N GLY A 142 12.32 -5.33 -0.72
CA GLY A 142 11.04 -5.99 -0.72
C GLY A 142 9.81 -5.13 -1.04
N TYR A 143 9.73 -4.57 -2.25
CA TYR A 143 8.54 -3.88 -2.71
C TYR A 143 7.99 -4.53 -3.99
N GLY A 144 6.70 -4.95 -3.97
CA GLY A 144 6.06 -5.63 -5.10
C GLY A 144 6.04 -4.81 -6.38
N GLY A 145 5.91 -3.50 -6.28
CA GLY A 145 5.98 -2.58 -7.42
C GLY A 145 7.39 -2.32 -7.95
N GLY A 146 8.40 -2.94 -7.34
CA GLY A 146 9.81 -2.75 -7.70
C GLY A 146 10.49 -1.67 -6.86
N MET A 147 11.80 -1.82 -6.71
CA MET A 147 12.59 -0.93 -5.85
C MET A 147 12.57 0.51 -6.35
N TRP A 148 12.53 0.72 -7.67
CA TRP A 148 12.50 2.06 -8.25
C TRP A 148 11.24 2.83 -7.86
N ARG A 149 10.08 2.15 -7.77
CA ARG A 149 8.82 2.76 -7.32
C ARG A 149 8.86 3.07 -5.83
N LYS A 150 9.39 2.17 -5.03
CA LYS A 150 9.58 2.40 -3.59
C LYS A 150 10.42 3.65 -3.35
N LYS A 151 11.55 3.75 -4.04
CA LYS A 151 12.44 4.90 -3.96
C LYS A 151 11.72 6.19 -4.39
N LYS A 152 11.01 6.15 -5.53
CA LYS A 152 10.26 7.31 -6.04
C LYS A 152 9.19 7.79 -5.07
N LEU A 153 8.44 6.88 -4.47
CA LEU A 153 7.41 7.23 -3.49
C LEU A 153 8.02 7.90 -2.25
N LEU A 154 9.13 7.36 -1.74
CA LEU A 154 9.82 7.94 -0.58
C LEU A 154 10.39 9.33 -0.89
N GLU A 155 11.04 9.48 -2.02
CA GLU A 155 11.57 10.77 -2.47
C GLU A 155 10.46 11.80 -2.65
N PHE A 156 9.38 11.42 -3.30
CA PHE A 156 8.22 12.28 -3.53
C PHE A 156 7.61 12.77 -2.22
N GLU A 157 7.37 11.86 -1.28
CA GLU A 157 6.80 12.20 0.02
C GLU A 157 7.72 13.13 0.81
N LYS A 158 9.01 12.85 0.81
CA LYS A 158 10.01 13.68 1.50
C LYS A 158 10.08 15.08 0.91
N GLU A 159 10.20 15.19 -0.41
CA GLU A 159 10.25 16.48 -1.11
C GLU A 159 9.01 17.32 -0.85
N ASN A 160 7.84 16.67 -0.84
CA ASN A 160 6.58 17.37 -0.58
C ASN A 160 6.47 17.87 0.86
N MET A 161 7.04 17.13 1.82
CA MET A 161 7.14 17.59 3.21
C MET A 161 8.07 18.79 3.34
N ASP A 162 9.22 18.75 2.68
CA ASP A 162 10.22 19.81 2.74
C ASP A 162 9.67 21.13 2.12
N ARG A 163 8.94 21.05 1.02
CA ARG A 163 8.28 22.21 0.41
C ARG A 163 7.32 22.91 1.38
N LYS A 164 6.53 22.14 2.13
CA LYS A 164 5.58 22.69 3.11
C LYS A 164 6.25 23.29 4.33
N GLY A 165 7.48 22.90 4.61
CA GLY A 165 8.28 23.48 5.69
C GLY A 165 8.73 24.91 5.44
N PHE A 166 8.59 25.43 4.21
CA PHE A 166 8.93 26.80 3.84
C PHE A 166 7.72 27.71 3.65
N GLU A 167 6.53 27.18 3.75
CA GLU A 167 5.29 27.93 3.73
C GLU A 167 4.83 28.26 5.16
#